data_e97e0f8225d93495d8ad1d44f3aa9377
#
_entry.id   e97e0f8225d93495d8ad1d44f3aa9377
#
_cell.length_a   1.000
_cell.length_b   1.000
_cell.length_c   1.000
_cell.angle_alpha   90.00
_cell.angle_beta   90.00
_cell.angle_gamma   90.00
#
_symmetry.space_group_name_H-M   'P 1'
#
loop_
_entity.id
_entity.type
_entity.pdbx_description
1 polymer ?
#
loop_
_entity_poly.entity_id
_entity_poly.type
_entity_poly.pdbx_seq_one_letter_code
_entity_poly.pdbx_strand_id
1 'polypeptide(L)'
;MVDPNDLNRKHIYIQVKKGDVDPNTDDYSSLNGEVYLLTTEGNVQNAQKYSNVKVADPTVIYEFAINPDKSHIIPENVLYWVKFLAEIENNRLEFSACKGIMFDTNISYSDTNESEMILGNKIAAYGDAKRYIDSFPQGDYALFYSKGRGIIAVGQIVTDTPTEVADEKYHSVRMIVPEKFNGDVKALPALSPNEIKTILKRNFYWASTIKTPFLTGAQVEMLIRELQKSMFNDVQKGEE
;
A
#
# COMPACT_ATOMS: atom_id res chain seq x y z
N MET A 1 29.68 -18.85 -13.51
CA MET A 1 30.04 -18.92 -12.08
C MET A 1 31.22 -17.97 -11.87
N VAL A 2 31.10 -17.02 -10.99
CA VAL A 2 32.12 -15.98 -10.78
C VAL A 2 32.99 -16.45 -9.59
N ASP A 3 34.29 -16.48 -9.76
CA ASP A 3 35.22 -16.85 -8.67
C ASP A 3 35.21 -15.75 -7.59
N PRO A 4 34.75 -16.05 -6.37
CA PRO A 4 34.72 -15.07 -5.28
C PRO A 4 36.09 -14.67 -4.76
N ASN A 5 37.16 -15.36 -5.19
CA ASN A 5 38.54 -15.15 -4.74
C ASN A 5 39.41 -14.37 -5.74
N ASP A 6 38.81 -13.81 -6.79
CA ASP A 6 39.57 -12.97 -7.73
C ASP A 6 39.92 -11.62 -7.09
N LEU A 7 41.13 -11.55 -6.52
CA LEU A 7 41.66 -10.37 -5.82
C LEU A 7 41.89 -9.15 -6.73
N ASN A 8 41.80 -9.30 -8.04
CA ASN A 8 41.94 -8.21 -9.01
C ASN A 8 40.58 -7.59 -9.37
N ARG A 9 39.48 -8.12 -8.86
CA ARG A 9 38.16 -7.65 -9.15
C ARG A 9 37.82 -6.43 -8.31
N LYS A 10 37.50 -5.31 -8.95
CA LYS A 10 36.94 -4.15 -8.25
C LYS A 10 35.56 -4.52 -7.70
N HIS A 11 35.40 -4.42 -6.39
CA HIS A 11 34.14 -4.64 -5.74
C HIS A 11 33.26 -3.38 -5.79
N ILE A 12 31.96 -3.56 -5.82
CA ILE A 12 30.99 -2.48 -5.62
C ILE A 12 30.36 -2.68 -4.24
N TYR A 13 30.56 -1.71 -3.38
CA TYR A 13 29.98 -1.69 -2.03
C TYR A 13 28.78 -0.75 -2.04
N ILE A 14 27.64 -1.22 -1.61
CA ILE A 14 26.41 -0.41 -1.53
C ILE A 14 25.99 -0.34 -0.07
N GLN A 15 25.96 0.86 0.47
CA GLN A 15 25.46 1.11 1.82
C GLN A 15 24.22 2.00 1.71
N VAL A 16 23.10 1.53 2.28
CA VAL A 16 21.84 2.29 2.34
C VAL A 16 21.66 2.78 3.76
N LYS A 17 21.46 4.08 3.91
CA LYS A 17 21.22 4.73 5.20
C LYS A 17 19.84 5.41 5.19
N LYS A 18 19.21 5.46 6.34
CA LYS A 18 18.02 6.27 6.60
C LYS A 18 18.46 7.57 7.29
N GLY A 19 18.01 8.71 6.78
CA GLY A 19 18.39 10.02 7.30
C GLY A 19 19.63 10.62 6.63
N ASP A 20 20.15 11.67 7.25
CA ASP A 20 21.31 12.40 6.73
C ASP A 20 22.57 11.53 6.66
N VAL A 21 23.34 11.70 5.59
CA VAL A 21 24.58 10.97 5.34
C VAL A 21 25.75 11.93 5.28
N ASP A 22 26.77 11.67 6.11
CA ASP A 22 28.08 12.26 5.96
C ASP A 22 29.02 11.21 5.31
N PRO A 23 29.50 11.44 4.07
CA PRO A 23 30.37 10.50 3.39
C PRO A 23 31.75 10.33 4.03
N ASN A 24 32.07 11.12 5.04
CA ASN A 24 33.36 11.09 5.74
C ASN A 24 33.28 10.39 7.10
N THR A 25 32.10 9.91 7.53
CA THR A 25 31.93 9.29 8.86
C THR A 25 32.66 7.96 8.97
N ASP A 26 32.70 7.18 7.89
CA ASP A 26 33.35 5.88 7.84
C ASP A 26 34.64 5.96 6.98
N ASP A 27 35.63 5.15 7.30
CA ASP A 27 36.85 5.07 6.51
C ASP A 27 36.70 4.08 5.35
N TYR A 28 36.46 4.60 4.16
CA TYR A 28 36.33 3.82 2.93
C TYR A 28 37.64 3.70 2.16
N SER A 29 38.75 4.24 2.67
CA SER A 29 40.06 4.24 1.98
C SER A 29 40.65 2.86 1.81
N SER A 30 40.32 1.92 2.70
CA SER A 30 40.78 0.54 2.68
C SER A 30 40.02 -0.38 1.71
N LEU A 31 38.89 0.08 1.16
CA LEU A 31 38.07 -0.74 0.29
C LEU A 31 38.59 -0.72 -1.15
N ASN A 32 38.82 -1.91 -1.69
CA ASN A 32 39.22 -2.07 -3.09
C ASN A 32 38.00 -2.07 -4.00
N GLY A 33 37.47 -0.87 -4.33
CA GLY A 33 36.34 -0.75 -5.20
C GLY A 33 35.57 0.58 -5.05
N GLU A 34 34.45 0.68 -5.70
CA GLU A 34 33.56 1.84 -5.62
C GLU A 34 32.55 1.65 -4.48
N VAL A 35 32.36 2.68 -3.69
CA VAL A 35 31.39 2.72 -2.59
C VAL A 35 30.24 3.63 -2.99
N TYR A 36 29.04 3.10 -2.95
CA TYR A 36 27.82 3.86 -3.17
C TYR A 36 27.08 4.03 -1.83
N LEU A 37 27.00 5.28 -1.38
CA LEU A 37 26.19 5.67 -0.22
C LEU A 37 24.85 6.19 -0.70
N LEU A 38 23.80 5.46 -0.40
CA LEU A 38 22.43 5.82 -0.76
C LEU A 38 21.68 6.28 0.50
N THR A 39 21.09 7.47 0.46
CA THR A 39 20.15 7.89 1.52
C THR A 39 18.73 7.92 0.99
N THR A 40 17.80 7.35 1.75
CA THR A 40 16.37 7.27 1.37
C THR A 40 15.55 8.44 1.93
N GLU A 41 16.05 9.08 2.99
CA GLU A 41 15.30 10.15 3.69
C GLU A 41 16.28 11.15 4.31
N GLY A 42 16.92 11.97 3.54
CA GLY A 42 17.84 12.95 4.13
C GLY A 42 18.73 13.63 3.11
N ASN A 43 19.63 14.44 3.62
CA ASN A 43 20.56 15.21 2.82
C ASN A 43 21.97 14.67 2.97
N VAL A 44 22.79 14.92 1.95
CA VAL A 44 24.22 14.68 2.02
C VAL A 44 24.85 15.87 2.73
N GLN A 45 25.44 15.61 3.89
CA GLN A 45 26.21 16.58 4.65
C GLN A 45 27.66 16.48 4.26
N ASN A 46 28.34 17.60 4.15
CA ASN A 46 29.75 17.71 3.81
C ASN A 46 30.16 17.27 2.39
N ALA A 47 31.25 17.82 1.91
CA ALA A 47 31.87 17.43 0.67
C ALA A 47 32.58 16.07 0.83
N GLN A 48 32.44 15.23 -0.16
CA GLN A 48 33.05 13.91 -0.19
C GLN A 48 34.60 13.99 -0.19
N LYS A 49 35.21 13.28 0.74
CA LYS A 49 36.67 13.22 0.92
C LYS A 49 37.33 12.15 0.06
N TYR A 50 36.62 11.06 -0.20
CA TYR A 50 37.16 9.89 -0.88
C TYR A 50 36.68 9.84 -2.33
N SER A 51 37.61 9.72 -3.28
CA SER A 51 37.31 9.69 -4.72
C SER A 51 36.56 8.42 -5.19
N ASN A 52 36.66 7.35 -4.42
CA ASN A 52 35.96 6.10 -4.67
C ASN A 52 34.56 6.02 -4.07
N VAL A 53 34.13 7.05 -3.33
CA VAL A 53 32.79 7.14 -2.74
C VAL A 53 31.89 7.96 -3.64
N LYS A 54 30.74 7.43 -3.97
CA LYS A 54 29.66 8.12 -4.70
C LYS A 54 28.45 8.20 -3.78
N VAL A 55 27.90 9.38 -3.64
CA VAL A 55 26.71 9.60 -2.78
C VAL A 55 25.51 9.90 -3.66
N ALA A 56 24.41 9.22 -3.38
CA ALA A 56 23.14 9.48 -4.00
C ALA A 56 22.08 9.79 -2.92
N ASP A 57 21.60 11.01 -2.93
CA ASP A 57 20.44 11.41 -2.15
C ASP A 57 19.13 10.98 -2.83
N PRO A 58 17.97 11.17 -2.21
CA PRO A 58 16.69 10.78 -2.80
C PRO A 58 16.42 11.44 -4.16
N THR A 59 16.89 12.67 -4.36
CA THR A 59 16.71 13.42 -5.63
C THR A 59 17.51 12.76 -6.75
N VAL A 60 18.75 12.40 -6.49
CA VAL A 60 19.62 11.71 -7.45
C VAL A 60 19.05 10.34 -7.80
N ILE A 61 18.59 9.59 -6.80
CA ILE A 61 17.95 8.28 -7.01
C ILE A 61 16.70 8.45 -7.90
N TYR A 62 15.87 9.45 -7.60
CA TYR A 62 14.68 9.75 -8.38
C TYR A 62 15.02 10.15 -9.83
N GLU A 63 16.00 11.04 -10.03
CA GLU A 63 16.46 11.44 -11.36
C GLU A 63 16.95 10.24 -12.19
N PHE A 64 17.68 9.32 -11.57
CA PHE A 64 18.10 8.08 -12.24
C PHE A 64 16.91 7.20 -12.62
N ALA A 65 15.90 7.13 -11.77
CA ALA A 65 14.71 6.31 -12.01
C ALA A 65 13.87 6.82 -13.18
N ILE A 66 13.79 8.14 -13.36
CA ILE A 66 12.94 8.78 -14.39
C ILE A 66 13.70 9.13 -15.69
N ASN A 67 15.03 9.16 -15.67
CA ASN A 67 15.84 9.58 -16.84
C ASN A 67 16.60 8.38 -17.41
N PRO A 68 16.04 7.72 -18.45
CA PRO A 68 16.64 6.53 -19.04
C PRO A 68 18.01 6.78 -19.68
N ASP A 69 18.32 8.01 -20.07
CA ASP A 69 19.61 8.34 -20.71
C ASP A 69 20.81 8.27 -19.76
N LYS A 70 20.54 8.35 -18.45
CA LYS A 70 21.58 8.16 -17.41
C LYS A 70 21.72 6.70 -16.97
N SER A 71 20.92 5.81 -17.49
CA SER A 71 20.90 4.38 -17.07
C SER A 71 22.18 3.62 -17.37
N HIS A 72 22.99 4.10 -18.34
CA HIS A 72 24.28 3.51 -18.68
C HIS A 72 25.34 3.62 -17.56
N ILE A 73 25.10 4.46 -16.55
CA ILE A 73 26.00 4.66 -15.40
C ILE A 73 25.71 3.61 -14.30
N ILE A 74 24.49 3.08 -14.28
CA ILE A 74 24.07 2.07 -13.30
C ILE A 74 23.80 0.76 -14.06
N PRO A 75 24.33 -0.38 -13.59
CA PRO A 75 24.00 -1.68 -14.17
C PRO A 75 22.49 -1.89 -14.26
N GLU A 76 22.00 -2.43 -15.35
CA GLU A 76 20.57 -2.55 -15.67
C GLU A 76 19.78 -3.28 -14.55
N ASN A 77 20.36 -4.29 -13.94
CA ASN A 77 19.78 -4.99 -12.82
C ASN A 77 19.62 -4.11 -11.57
N VAL A 78 20.55 -3.20 -11.30
CA VAL A 78 20.46 -2.24 -10.19
C VAL A 78 19.38 -1.21 -10.49
N LEU A 79 19.33 -0.70 -11.73
CA LEU A 79 18.29 0.22 -12.17
C LEU A 79 16.89 -0.39 -12.04
N TYR A 80 16.73 -1.68 -12.38
CA TYR A 80 15.49 -2.41 -12.18
C TYR A 80 15.06 -2.39 -10.72
N TRP A 81 15.97 -2.70 -9.79
CA TRP A 81 15.68 -2.71 -8.36
C TRP A 81 15.37 -1.32 -7.81
N VAL A 82 16.07 -0.28 -8.28
CA VAL A 82 15.79 1.11 -7.87
C VAL A 82 14.39 1.53 -8.30
N LYS A 83 13.99 1.23 -9.55
CA LYS A 83 12.63 1.51 -10.03
C LYS A 83 11.58 0.73 -9.25
N PHE A 84 11.82 -0.55 -9.01
CA PHE A 84 10.91 -1.40 -8.24
C PHE A 84 10.74 -0.91 -6.79
N LEU A 85 11.83 -0.51 -6.13
CA LEU A 85 11.77 0.05 -4.77
C LEU A 85 11.08 1.42 -4.75
N ALA A 86 11.31 2.27 -5.76
CA ALA A 86 10.64 3.56 -5.89
C ALA A 86 9.12 3.39 -6.10
N GLU A 87 8.69 2.42 -6.89
CA GLU A 87 7.27 2.09 -7.04
C GLU A 87 6.65 1.60 -5.72
N ILE A 88 7.35 0.71 -5.00
CA ILE A 88 6.88 0.24 -3.69
C ILE A 88 6.77 1.41 -2.70
N GLU A 89 7.75 2.30 -2.65
CA GLU A 89 7.76 3.42 -1.72
C GLU A 89 6.71 4.48 -2.09
N ASN A 90 6.51 4.79 -3.36
CA ASN A 90 5.44 5.67 -3.81
C ASN A 90 4.07 5.10 -3.44
N ASN A 91 3.83 3.82 -3.70
CA ASN A 91 2.61 3.14 -3.29
C ASN A 91 2.46 3.16 -1.75
N ARG A 92 3.55 2.98 -1.02
CA ARG A 92 3.55 3.02 0.45
C ARG A 92 3.28 4.42 0.99
N LEU A 93 3.79 5.48 0.37
CA LEU A 93 3.52 6.86 0.74
C LEU A 93 2.06 7.24 0.46
N GLU A 94 1.49 6.83 -0.66
CA GLU A 94 0.06 6.99 -0.94
C GLU A 94 -0.78 6.27 0.12
N PHE A 95 -0.47 5.02 0.44
CA PHE A 95 -1.13 4.28 1.51
C PHE A 95 -0.93 4.89 2.90
N SER A 96 0.19 5.56 3.17
CA SER A 96 0.46 6.15 4.48
C SER A 96 -0.37 7.39 4.78
N ALA A 97 -0.75 8.14 3.74
CA ALA A 97 -1.55 9.35 3.88
C ALA A 97 -3.05 9.05 4.06
N CYS A 98 -3.53 7.94 3.48
CA CYS A 98 -4.93 7.55 3.53
C CYS A 98 -5.23 6.70 4.77
N LYS A 99 -6.46 6.79 5.24
CA LYS A 99 -6.98 5.97 6.33
C LYS A 99 -7.95 4.92 5.80
N GLY A 100 -8.30 3.97 6.63
CA GLY A 100 -9.31 2.97 6.30
C GLY A 100 -10.43 2.92 7.32
N ILE A 101 -11.62 2.69 6.81
CA ILE A 101 -12.81 2.44 7.60
C ILE A 101 -13.32 1.02 7.33
N MET A 102 -13.68 0.31 8.37
CA MET A 102 -14.49 -0.91 8.24
C MET A 102 -15.95 -0.51 8.15
N PHE A 103 -16.50 -0.63 6.98
CA PHE A 103 -17.86 -0.20 6.69
C PHE A 103 -18.82 -1.39 6.73
N ASP A 104 -19.77 -1.38 7.67
CA ASP A 104 -20.79 -2.42 7.78
C ASP A 104 -21.72 -2.35 6.56
N THR A 105 -21.85 -3.46 5.84
CA THR A 105 -22.72 -3.57 4.67
C THR A 105 -24.20 -3.63 5.00
N ASN A 106 -24.58 -3.54 6.30
CA ASN A 106 -25.96 -3.52 6.78
C ASN A 106 -26.80 -4.73 6.38
N ILE A 107 -26.17 -5.88 6.17
CA ILE A 107 -26.87 -7.12 5.81
C ILE A 107 -27.94 -7.52 6.86
N SER A 108 -27.82 -7.04 8.10
CA SER A 108 -28.79 -7.28 9.16
C SER A 108 -30.13 -6.55 8.96
N TYR A 109 -30.15 -5.49 8.13
CA TYR A 109 -31.36 -4.69 7.84
C TYR A 109 -32.00 -5.11 6.52
N SER A 110 -31.18 -5.42 5.51
CA SER A 110 -31.64 -5.94 4.23
C SER A 110 -30.55 -6.80 3.63
N ASP A 111 -30.93 -7.94 3.13
CA ASP A 111 -30.04 -8.86 2.41
C ASP A 111 -29.61 -8.35 1.02
N THR A 112 -30.22 -7.27 0.53
CA THR A 112 -29.84 -6.60 -0.71
C THR A 112 -28.79 -5.51 -0.51
N ASN A 113 -28.68 -4.89 0.68
CA ASN A 113 -27.78 -3.76 0.93
C ASN A 113 -26.32 -4.06 0.57
N GLU A 114 -25.84 -5.23 0.92
CA GLU A 114 -24.47 -5.65 0.60
C GLU A 114 -24.24 -5.69 -0.91
N SER A 115 -25.16 -6.30 -1.65
CA SER A 115 -25.07 -6.38 -3.10
C SER A 115 -25.18 -5.00 -3.76
N GLU A 116 -26.10 -4.17 -3.27
CA GLU A 116 -26.29 -2.81 -3.78
C GLU A 116 -25.04 -1.93 -3.58
N MET A 117 -24.37 -2.04 -2.43
CA MET A 117 -23.15 -1.29 -2.17
C MET A 117 -21.99 -1.75 -3.05
N ILE A 118 -21.74 -3.08 -3.14
CA ILE A 118 -20.59 -3.62 -3.86
C ILE A 118 -20.78 -3.49 -5.37
N LEU A 119 -21.94 -3.91 -5.90
CA LEU A 119 -22.24 -3.82 -7.33
C LEU A 119 -22.44 -2.37 -7.78
N GLY A 120 -22.96 -1.52 -6.90
CA GLY A 120 -23.13 -0.09 -7.14
C GLY A 120 -21.85 0.74 -6.94
N ASN A 121 -20.73 0.10 -6.54
CA ASN A 121 -19.48 0.79 -6.25
C ASN A 121 -19.67 2.00 -5.30
N LYS A 122 -20.35 1.77 -4.18
CA LYS A 122 -20.68 2.83 -3.22
C LYS A 122 -20.62 2.33 -1.78
N ILE A 123 -20.32 3.25 -0.84
CA ILE A 123 -20.60 3.10 0.58
C ILE A 123 -21.79 3.97 0.91
N ALA A 124 -22.83 3.41 1.52
CA ALA A 124 -24.09 4.10 1.71
C ALA A 124 -24.60 3.98 3.15
N ALA A 125 -25.25 5.03 3.63
CA ALA A 125 -25.94 5.03 4.91
C ALA A 125 -27.33 5.64 4.75
N TYR A 126 -28.23 5.23 5.64
CA TYR A 126 -29.64 5.56 5.62
C TYR A 126 -30.08 6.18 6.96
N GLY A 127 -31.13 6.97 6.92
CA GLY A 127 -31.68 7.59 8.12
C GLY A 127 -30.68 8.42 8.90
N ASP A 128 -30.62 8.27 10.22
CA ASP A 128 -29.69 9.00 11.10
C ASP A 128 -28.22 8.70 10.86
N ALA A 129 -27.90 7.56 10.26
CA ALA A 129 -26.52 7.18 9.96
C ALA A 129 -25.93 7.99 8.79
N LYS A 130 -26.72 8.67 7.97
CA LYS A 130 -26.27 9.51 6.84
C LYS A 130 -25.22 10.54 7.25
N ARG A 131 -25.30 11.09 8.46
CA ARG A 131 -24.33 12.07 8.99
C ARG A 131 -22.90 11.56 9.10
N TYR A 132 -22.71 10.24 9.17
CA TYR A 132 -21.35 9.67 9.24
C TYR A 132 -20.65 9.66 7.89
N ILE A 133 -21.42 9.63 6.79
CA ILE A 133 -20.88 9.64 5.42
C ILE A 133 -20.11 10.94 5.15
N ASP A 134 -20.52 12.06 5.72
CA ASP A 134 -19.83 13.36 5.57
C ASP A 134 -18.41 13.38 6.14
N SER A 135 -18.06 12.44 7.00
CA SER A 135 -16.73 12.37 7.64
C SER A 135 -15.70 11.55 6.87
N PHE A 136 -16.05 11.04 5.69
CA PHE A 136 -15.16 10.16 4.92
C PHE A 136 -14.53 10.92 3.76
N PRO A 137 -13.23 11.30 3.87
CA PRO A 137 -12.58 12.07 2.84
C PRO A 137 -12.29 11.23 1.59
N GLN A 138 -12.24 11.91 0.44
CA GLN A 138 -11.73 11.34 -0.79
C GLN A 138 -10.31 10.77 -0.59
N GLY A 139 -10.05 9.61 -1.15
CA GLY A 139 -8.77 8.91 -1.04
C GLY A 139 -8.71 7.88 0.08
N ASP A 140 -9.57 7.97 1.09
CA ASP A 140 -9.64 6.95 2.15
C ASP A 140 -10.22 5.63 1.63
N TYR A 141 -9.92 4.55 2.36
CA TYR A 141 -10.32 3.18 1.98
C TYR A 141 -11.55 2.75 2.76
N ALA A 142 -12.51 2.18 2.06
CA ALA A 142 -13.66 1.50 2.62
C ALA A 142 -13.48 -0.02 2.52
N LEU A 143 -13.43 -0.69 3.67
CA LEU A 143 -13.39 -2.14 3.77
C LEU A 143 -14.80 -2.62 4.07
N PHE A 144 -15.43 -3.24 3.09
CA PHE A 144 -16.82 -3.74 3.20
C PHE A 144 -16.87 -4.93 4.14
N TYR A 145 -17.47 -4.72 5.30
CA TYR A 145 -17.58 -5.73 6.33
C TYR A 145 -18.99 -6.34 6.35
N SER A 146 -19.05 -7.61 6.02
CA SER A 146 -20.25 -8.42 6.09
C SER A 146 -20.37 -9.08 7.45
N LYS A 147 -21.46 -8.82 8.17
CA LYS A 147 -21.67 -9.37 9.51
C LYS A 147 -21.69 -10.90 9.49
N GLY A 148 -20.88 -11.49 10.35
CA GLY A 148 -20.72 -12.95 10.44
C GLY A 148 -19.70 -13.54 9.47
N ARG A 149 -19.29 -12.82 8.42
CA ARG A 149 -18.28 -13.25 7.44
C ARG A 149 -16.92 -12.56 7.65
N GLY A 150 -16.94 -11.23 7.74
CA GLY A 150 -15.73 -10.41 7.82
C GLY A 150 -15.59 -9.44 6.64
N ILE A 151 -14.37 -9.06 6.27
CA ILE A 151 -14.11 -8.16 5.14
C ILE A 151 -14.23 -8.96 3.84
N ILE A 152 -15.14 -8.54 2.96
CA ILE A 152 -15.46 -9.21 1.69
C ILE A 152 -15.00 -8.43 0.46
N ALA A 153 -14.76 -7.13 0.62
CA ALA A 153 -14.32 -6.26 -0.46
C ALA A 153 -13.59 -5.03 0.09
N VAL A 154 -12.81 -4.37 -0.75
CA VAL A 154 -12.15 -3.09 -0.44
C VAL A 154 -12.29 -2.16 -1.63
N GLY A 155 -12.66 -0.91 -1.37
CA GLY A 155 -12.69 0.17 -2.35
C GLY A 155 -12.04 1.43 -1.81
N GLN A 156 -11.65 2.34 -2.70
CA GLN A 156 -11.15 3.67 -2.37
C GLN A 156 -12.23 4.71 -2.69
N ILE A 157 -12.48 5.63 -1.77
CA ILE A 157 -13.45 6.72 -1.94
C ILE A 157 -12.95 7.67 -3.02
N VAL A 158 -13.75 7.90 -4.05
CA VAL A 158 -13.35 8.72 -5.21
C VAL A 158 -14.08 10.05 -5.30
N THR A 159 -15.14 10.24 -4.52
CA THR A 159 -15.90 11.50 -4.49
C THR A 159 -15.45 12.35 -3.30
N ASP A 160 -15.26 13.66 -3.54
CA ASP A 160 -14.94 14.64 -2.51
C ASP A 160 -16.14 14.90 -1.59
N THR A 161 -17.32 15.03 -2.20
CA THR A 161 -18.58 15.22 -1.49
C THR A 161 -19.52 14.04 -1.71
N PRO A 162 -20.27 13.63 -0.68
CA PRO A 162 -21.25 12.56 -0.82
C PRO A 162 -22.47 13.00 -1.63
N THR A 163 -23.10 12.05 -2.28
CA THR A 163 -24.39 12.23 -2.96
C THR A 163 -25.50 11.82 -2.00
N GLU A 164 -26.58 12.61 -1.98
CA GLU A 164 -27.79 12.30 -1.21
C GLU A 164 -29.00 12.16 -2.15
N VAL A 165 -29.67 11.01 -2.07
CA VAL A 165 -30.88 10.70 -2.88
C VAL A 165 -31.91 10.03 -1.99
N ALA A 166 -33.04 10.67 -1.82
CA ALA A 166 -34.10 10.21 -0.92
C ALA A 166 -33.57 9.97 0.51
N ASP A 167 -33.68 8.75 1.01
CA ASP A 167 -33.20 8.39 2.36
C ASP A 167 -31.78 7.81 2.36
N GLU A 168 -31.10 7.77 1.22
CA GLU A 168 -29.74 7.28 1.08
C GLU A 168 -28.75 8.44 0.94
N LYS A 169 -27.58 8.33 1.62
CA LYS A 169 -26.42 9.18 1.41
C LYS A 169 -25.21 8.30 1.20
N TYR A 170 -24.42 8.57 0.15
CA TYR A 170 -23.32 7.69 -0.24
C TYR A 170 -22.12 8.42 -0.83
N HIS A 171 -20.94 7.80 -0.72
CA HIS A 171 -19.77 8.08 -1.52
C HIS A 171 -19.60 7.00 -2.58
N SER A 172 -19.18 7.41 -3.79
CA SER A 172 -18.71 6.46 -4.80
C SER A 172 -17.33 5.95 -4.43
N VAL A 173 -17.07 4.68 -4.73
CA VAL A 173 -15.78 4.04 -4.50
C VAL A 173 -15.25 3.40 -5.78
N ARG A 174 -13.94 3.41 -5.93
CA ARG A 174 -13.25 2.57 -6.91
C ARG A 174 -12.90 1.26 -6.24
N MET A 175 -13.46 0.15 -6.70
CA MET A 175 -13.16 -1.16 -6.14
C MET A 175 -11.70 -1.53 -6.40
N ILE A 176 -11.04 -2.07 -5.36
CA ILE A 176 -9.67 -2.56 -5.39
C ILE A 176 -9.67 -4.08 -5.29
N VAL A 177 -10.52 -4.62 -4.42
CA VAL A 177 -10.70 -6.06 -4.24
C VAL A 177 -12.19 -6.35 -4.05
N PRO A 178 -12.81 -7.12 -4.94
CA PRO A 178 -12.31 -7.51 -6.26
C PRO A 178 -12.21 -6.29 -7.20
N GLU A 179 -11.25 -6.30 -8.11
CA GLU A 179 -11.09 -5.21 -9.08
C GLU A 179 -12.27 -5.13 -10.06
N LYS A 180 -12.79 -6.27 -10.45
CA LYS A 180 -14.02 -6.42 -11.27
C LYS A 180 -14.85 -7.53 -10.71
N PHE A 181 -16.11 -7.25 -10.49
CA PHE A 181 -17.05 -8.22 -9.97
C PHE A 181 -18.44 -7.98 -10.53
N ASN A 182 -19.02 -9.02 -11.10
CA ASN A 182 -20.35 -9.04 -11.68
C ASN A 182 -21.17 -10.30 -11.28
N GLY A 183 -20.70 -11.00 -10.26
CA GLY A 183 -21.28 -12.25 -9.80
C GLY A 183 -22.07 -12.14 -8.51
N ASP A 184 -22.17 -13.25 -7.80
CA ASP A 184 -22.84 -13.32 -6.50
C ASP A 184 -21.95 -12.81 -5.37
N VAL A 185 -22.34 -11.72 -4.72
CA VAL A 185 -21.64 -11.14 -3.58
C VAL A 185 -21.51 -12.15 -2.41
N LYS A 186 -22.48 -13.05 -2.25
CA LYS A 186 -22.46 -14.08 -1.22
C LYS A 186 -21.33 -15.11 -1.42
N ALA A 187 -20.90 -15.28 -2.68
CA ALA A 187 -19.80 -16.18 -3.05
C ALA A 187 -18.40 -15.54 -2.86
N LEU A 188 -18.31 -14.24 -2.60
CA LEU A 188 -17.01 -13.60 -2.36
C LEU A 188 -16.30 -14.22 -1.17
N PRO A 189 -15.00 -14.53 -1.25
CA PRO A 189 -14.20 -14.88 -0.08
C PRO A 189 -14.19 -13.75 0.93
N ALA A 190 -13.94 -14.08 2.19
CA ALA A 190 -13.95 -13.11 3.27
C ALA A 190 -12.74 -13.32 4.19
N LEU A 191 -12.16 -12.22 4.67
CA LEU A 191 -11.28 -12.26 5.83
C LEU A 191 -12.14 -12.30 7.10
N SER A 192 -12.11 -13.41 7.78
CA SER A 192 -12.87 -13.60 9.02
C SER A 192 -12.42 -12.63 10.14
N PRO A 193 -13.26 -12.37 11.16
CA PRO A 193 -12.87 -11.53 12.29
C PRO A 193 -11.60 -12.00 13.01
N ASN A 194 -11.34 -13.30 13.05
CA ASN A 194 -10.13 -13.86 13.67
C ASN A 194 -8.88 -13.60 12.84
N GLU A 195 -8.97 -13.75 11.51
CA GLU A 195 -7.87 -13.40 10.61
C GLU A 195 -7.55 -11.91 10.69
N ILE A 196 -8.57 -11.03 10.65
CA ILE A 196 -8.39 -9.58 10.79
C ILE A 196 -7.69 -9.24 12.11
N LYS A 197 -8.07 -9.83 13.24
CA LYS A 197 -7.41 -9.64 14.53
C LYS A 197 -5.95 -10.08 14.51
N THR A 198 -5.67 -11.21 13.87
CA THR A 198 -4.32 -11.75 13.73
C THR A 198 -3.44 -10.83 12.88
N ILE A 199 -3.95 -10.36 11.74
CA ILE A 199 -3.25 -9.44 10.83
C ILE A 199 -2.96 -8.11 11.53
N LEU A 200 -3.96 -7.52 12.16
CA LEU A 200 -3.85 -6.22 12.82
C LEU A 200 -3.18 -6.28 14.20
N LYS A 201 -2.99 -7.48 14.76
CA LYS A 201 -2.43 -7.72 16.10
C LYS A 201 -3.16 -6.95 17.21
N ARG A 202 -4.46 -6.72 17.05
CA ARG A 202 -5.30 -6.01 18.03
C ARG A 202 -6.75 -6.46 18.00
N ASN A 203 -7.42 -6.28 19.14
CA ASN A 203 -8.87 -6.38 19.22
C ASN A 203 -9.52 -5.04 18.90
N PHE A 204 -10.71 -5.08 18.33
CA PHE A 204 -11.52 -3.88 18.10
C PHE A 204 -13.00 -4.21 18.26
N TYR A 205 -13.77 -3.17 18.57
CA TYR A 205 -15.21 -3.27 18.76
C TYR A 205 -15.94 -2.90 17.47
N TRP A 206 -16.74 -3.80 16.98
CA TRP A 206 -17.50 -3.63 15.73
C TRP A 206 -18.57 -2.53 15.78
N ALA A 207 -19.11 -2.24 16.97
CA ALA A 207 -20.15 -1.22 17.15
C ALA A 207 -19.72 0.22 16.75
N SER A 208 -18.42 0.44 16.52
CA SER A 208 -17.87 1.75 16.17
C SER A 208 -17.49 1.88 14.70
N THR A 209 -17.70 0.84 13.91
CA THR A 209 -17.05 0.65 12.60
C THR A 209 -17.43 1.69 11.55
N ILE A 210 -18.66 2.20 11.59
CA ILE A 210 -19.16 3.11 10.55
C ILE A 210 -18.80 4.58 10.82
N LYS A 211 -18.32 4.93 12.01
CA LYS A 211 -18.32 6.33 12.46
C LYS A 211 -17.11 7.13 12.05
N THR A 212 -15.93 6.50 12.00
CA THR A 212 -14.66 7.20 11.70
C THR A 212 -13.62 6.24 11.11
N PRO A 213 -12.80 6.70 10.17
CA PRO A 213 -11.64 5.95 9.72
C PRO A 213 -10.67 5.70 10.88
N PHE A 214 -10.39 4.45 11.19
CA PHE A 214 -9.52 4.07 12.33
C PHE A 214 -8.32 3.20 11.95
N LEU A 215 -8.28 2.71 10.71
CA LEU A 215 -7.15 1.95 10.18
C LEU A 215 -6.14 2.89 9.54
N THR A 216 -4.86 2.63 9.77
CA THR A 216 -3.81 3.30 9.00
C THR A 216 -3.71 2.72 7.60
N GLY A 217 -3.17 3.47 6.63
CA GLY A 217 -2.96 2.97 5.27
C GLY A 217 -2.16 1.67 5.23
N ALA A 218 -1.12 1.54 6.06
CA ALA A 218 -0.35 0.30 6.16
C ALA A 218 -1.19 -0.90 6.65
N GLN A 219 -2.13 -0.68 7.57
CA GLN A 219 -3.05 -1.72 8.01
C GLN A 219 -4.03 -2.13 6.91
N VAL A 220 -4.52 -1.15 6.14
CA VAL A 220 -5.37 -1.41 4.97
C VAL A 220 -4.62 -2.25 3.93
N GLU A 221 -3.38 -1.89 3.62
CA GLU A 221 -2.54 -2.63 2.67
C GLU A 221 -2.36 -4.10 3.08
N MET A 222 -2.10 -4.35 4.36
CA MET A 222 -2.00 -5.72 4.88
C MET A 222 -3.30 -6.51 4.66
N LEU A 223 -4.45 -5.91 4.93
CA LEU A 223 -5.75 -6.53 4.74
C LEU A 223 -6.07 -6.77 3.26
N ILE A 224 -5.75 -5.81 2.38
CA ILE A 224 -5.90 -5.97 0.92
C ILE A 224 -5.11 -7.18 0.43
N ARG A 225 -3.83 -7.29 0.80
CA ARG A 225 -2.97 -8.39 0.37
C ARG A 225 -3.51 -9.76 0.79
N GLU A 226 -4.00 -9.88 2.02
CA GLU A 226 -4.54 -11.15 2.51
C GLU A 226 -5.88 -11.48 1.83
N LEU A 227 -6.75 -10.48 1.61
CA LEU A 227 -8.01 -10.70 0.88
C LEU A 227 -7.75 -11.11 -0.57
N GLN A 228 -6.78 -10.50 -1.25
CA GLN A 228 -6.36 -10.90 -2.60
C GLN A 228 -5.89 -12.36 -2.65
N LYS A 229 -5.09 -12.80 -1.69
CA LYS A 229 -4.66 -14.21 -1.60
C LYS A 229 -5.83 -15.16 -1.46
N SER A 230 -6.83 -14.80 -0.63
CA SER A 230 -8.03 -15.62 -0.46
C SER A 230 -8.80 -15.77 -1.78
N MET A 231 -8.89 -14.69 -2.57
CA MET A 231 -9.55 -14.72 -3.89
C MET A 231 -8.82 -15.60 -4.89
N PHE A 232 -7.49 -15.57 -4.92
CA PHE A 232 -6.69 -16.44 -5.80
C PHE A 232 -6.83 -17.92 -5.45
N ASN A 233 -6.88 -18.27 -4.17
CA ASN A 233 -6.99 -19.64 -3.72
C ASN A 233 -8.37 -20.26 -4.06
N ASP A 234 -9.43 -19.47 -4.06
CA ASP A 234 -10.78 -19.95 -4.41
C ASP A 234 -10.95 -20.17 -5.90
N VAL A 235 -10.29 -19.38 -6.75
CA VAL A 235 -10.30 -19.61 -8.23
C VAL A 235 -9.65 -20.96 -8.57
N GLN A 236 -8.56 -21.34 -7.91
CA GLN A 236 -7.88 -22.63 -8.16
C GLN A 236 -8.70 -23.83 -7.70
N LYS A 237 -9.54 -23.70 -6.68
CA LYS A 237 -10.41 -24.80 -6.20
C LYS A 237 -11.67 -25.00 -7.04
N GLY A 238 -12.05 -24.02 -7.84
CA GLY A 238 -13.22 -24.11 -8.71
C GLY A 238 -12.92 -24.69 -10.11
N GLU A 239 -11.63 -24.95 -10.41
CA GLU A 239 -11.18 -25.55 -11.69
C GLU A 239 -10.87 -27.06 -11.57
N GLU A 240 -11.01 -27.67 -10.40
CA GLU A 240 -10.94 -29.12 -10.18
C GLU A 240 -12.37 -29.72 -10.13
#